data_d61b1c7394bc9f070c370cfcc2313331
#
_entry.id   d61b1c7394bc9f070c370cfcc2313331
#
_cell.length_a   1.000
_cell.length_b   1.000
_cell.length_c   1.000
_cell.angle_alpha   90.00
_cell.angle_beta   90.00
_cell.angle_gamma   90.00
#
_symmetry.space_group_name_H-M   'P 1'
#
loop_
_entity.id
_entity.type
_entity.pdbx_description
1 polymer ?
#
loop_
_entity_poly.entity_id
_entity_poly.type
_entity_poly.pdbx_seq_one_letter_code
_entity_poly.pdbx_strand_id
1 'polypeptide(L)'
;YSLAVDGGFGKKTLAALMDYQRRVGMTPDGVAGSKTWASLGVQSAQDRLADLEKGYTPSRETQDAKRSWEELAANRPGDYTSPYTERMEELLRQMEGRGPFAYDPSRDDTFQRYARLYQRQGQTAMEDALGQAAGLTGGYDSTYAQQAGQQEYGRYMQELAALVPQLQQNAWDRYESQEQALLDQYKLLQGQDASAYDQWRDQVEDWQNASRQARDRYESLEKQDYSNYLALMKYYASRAKQEQDAALAQQKLESSGTGKGGGSSRS
;
A
#
# COMPACT_ATOMS: atom_id res chain seq x y z
N TYR A 1 51.23 -1.24 32.80
CA TYR A 1 51.25 -0.41 34.01
C TYR A 1 49.96 -0.60 34.81
N SER A 2 50.08 -0.89 36.13
CA SER A 2 48.89 -0.94 37.00
C SER A 2 48.65 0.43 37.62
N LEU A 3 47.76 1.20 36.92
CA LEU A 3 47.36 2.56 37.31
C LEU A 3 45.87 2.57 37.64
N ALA A 4 45.47 3.33 38.66
CA ALA A 4 44.06 3.60 38.89
C ALA A 4 43.55 4.57 37.82
N VAL A 5 42.35 4.30 37.26
CA VAL A 5 41.66 5.19 36.33
C VAL A 5 40.76 6.14 37.10
N ASP A 6 41.38 7.11 37.79
CA ASP A 6 40.70 8.06 38.69
C ASP A 6 40.62 9.49 38.14
N GLY A 7 41.07 9.67 36.88
CA GLY A 7 41.12 10.98 36.21
C GLY A 7 42.26 11.89 36.74
N GLY A 8 43.03 11.45 37.67
CA GLY A 8 44.13 12.23 38.28
C GLY A 8 45.49 11.92 37.65
N PHE A 9 46.28 12.95 37.37
CA PHE A 9 47.65 12.81 36.89
C PHE A 9 48.60 12.94 38.11
N GLY A 10 48.75 11.83 38.87
CA GLY A 10 49.60 11.78 40.05
C GLY A 10 51.02 11.28 39.75
N LYS A 11 51.86 11.19 40.81
CA LYS A 11 53.25 10.73 40.75
C LYS A 11 53.43 9.36 40.10
N LYS A 12 52.48 8.43 40.30
CA LYS A 12 52.52 7.11 39.67
C LYS A 12 52.25 7.18 38.17
N THR A 13 51.32 8.03 37.76
CA THR A 13 51.01 8.27 36.32
C THR A 13 52.16 8.93 35.63
N LEU A 14 52.79 9.92 36.29
CA LEU A 14 53.97 10.57 35.75
C LEU A 14 55.13 9.58 35.61
N ALA A 15 55.45 8.76 36.59
CA ALA A 15 56.50 7.77 36.51
C ALA A 15 56.25 6.73 35.39
N ALA A 16 55.01 6.26 35.24
CA ALA A 16 54.61 5.35 34.18
C ALA A 16 54.73 5.96 32.81
N LEU A 17 54.38 7.27 32.65
CA LEU A 17 54.51 8.00 31.42
C LEU A 17 55.97 8.17 31.01
N MET A 18 56.83 8.57 31.94
CA MET A 18 58.30 8.72 31.70
C MET A 18 58.95 7.39 31.34
N ASP A 19 58.53 6.27 32.01
CA ASP A 19 59.02 4.94 31.64
C ASP A 19 58.54 4.51 30.25
N TYR A 20 57.26 4.77 29.92
CA TYR A 20 56.74 4.54 28.59
C TYR A 20 57.51 5.33 27.51
N GLN A 21 57.73 6.63 27.72
CA GLN A 21 58.47 7.48 26.78
C GLN A 21 59.88 6.94 26.52
N ARG A 22 60.57 6.50 27.59
CA ARG A 22 61.92 5.87 27.52
C ARG A 22 61.90 4.58 26.68
N ARG A 23 60.88 3.75 26.88
CA ARG A 23 60.73 2.48 26.14
C ARG A 23 60.49 2.68 24.67
N VAL A 24 59.75 3.73 24.26
CA VAL A 24 59.45 4.04 22.88
C VAL A 24 60.49 5.00 22.24
N GLY A 25 61.61 5.21 22.89
CA GLY A 25 62.73 6.01 22.36
C GLY A 25 62.49 7.52 22.37
N MET A 26 61.56 8.00 23.19
CA MET A 26 61.29 9.43 23.37
C MET A 26 62.04 9.99 24.57
N THR A 27 62.24 11.32 24.58
CA THR A 27 62.72 12.02 25.78
C THR A 27 61.72 11.81 26.91
N PRO A 28 62.16 11.28 28.08
CA PRO A 28 61.24 11.01 29.21
C PRO A 28 60.96 12.30 29.99
N ASP A 29 60.24 13.23 29.38
CA ASP A 29 59.87 14.52 29.94
C ASP A 29 58.65 14.50 30.85
N GLY A 30 57.92 13.36 30.87
CA GLY A 30 56.70 13.20 31.66
C GLY A 30 55.51 13.98 31.14
N VAL A 31 55.58 14.49 29.88
CA VAL A 31 54.53 15.24 29.26
C VAL A 31 53.89 14.39 28.18
N ALA A 32 52.59 14.15 28.29
CA ALA A 32 51.81 13.47 27.23
C ALA A 32 51.50 14.43 26.10
N GLY A 33 52.54 14.81 25.35
CA GLY A 33 52.41 15.66 24.14
C GLY A 33 51.94 14.87 22.91
N SER A 34 51.81 15.55 21.77
CA SER A 34 51.32 14.97 20.50
C SER A 34 52.07 13.70 20.08
N LYS A 35 53.39 13.69 20.22
CA LYS A 35 54.26 12.54 19.91
C LYS A 35 53.93 11.34 20.79
N THR A 36 53.70 11.57 22.11
CA THR A 36 53.33 10.53 23.06
C THR A 36 51.95 9.97 22.77
N TRP A 37 50.99 10.83 22.50
CA TRP A 37 49.64 10.40 22.09
C TRP A 37 49.65 9.59 20.81
N ALA A 38 50.39 10.05 19.81
CA ALA A 38 50.58 9.34 18.53
C ALA A 38 51.18 7.94 18.76
N SER A 39 52.20 7.81 19.61
CA SER A 39 52.81 6.51 19.94
C SER A 39 51.90 5.57 20.69
N LEU A 40 50.95 6.12 21.48
CA LEU A 40 49.89 5.37 22.16
C LEU A 40 48.74 4.99 21.22
N GLY A 41 48.80 5.38 19.93
CA GLY A 41 47.69 5.17 18.97
C GLY A 41 46.47 6.07 19.24
N VAL A 42 46.62 7.11 20.06
CA VAL A 42 45.54 8.07 20.34
C VAL A 42 45.78 9.30 19.47
N GLN A 43 44.79 9.60 18.61
CA GLN A 43 44.83 10.80 17.78
C GLN A 43 44.84 12.05 18.66
N SER A 44 45.71 13.03 18.31
CA SER A 44 45.73 14.33 18.97
C SER A 44 44.42 15.10 18.73
N ALA A 45 44.15 16.11 19.58
CA ALA A 45 42.97 16.95 19.32
C ALA A 45 43.07 17.67 17.96
N GLN A 46 44.27 17.99 17.52
CA GLN A 46 44.50 18.55 16.18
C GLN A 46 44.15 17.59 15.04
N ASP A 47 44.59 16.31 15.15
CA ASP A 47 44.24 15.30 14.12
C ASP A 47 42.72 15.06 14.06
N ARG A 48 42.09 14.99 15.23
CA ARG A 48 40.62 14.86 15.30
C ARG A 48 39.88 16.06 14.72
N LEU A 49 40.40 17.29 14.98
CA LEU A 49 39.84 18.49 14.40
C LEU A 49 40.01 18.49 12.88
N ALA A 50 41.20 18.15 12.38
CA ALA A 50 41.45 18.06 10.95
C ALA A 50 40.57 17.00 10.23
N ASP A 51 40.28 15.89 10.91
CA ASP A 51 39.33 14.90 10.38
C ASP A 51 37.91 15.45 10.29
N LEU A 52 37.45 16.19 11.30
CA LEU A 52 36.16 16.84 11.32
C LEU A 52 36.04 17.97 10.28
N GLU A 53 37.14 18.71 10.04
CA GLU A 53 37.20 19.79 9.03
C GLU A 53 37.05 19.28 7.58
N LYS A 54 37.22 17.98 7.33
CA LYS A 54 36.92 17.36 6.01
C LYS A 54 35.44 17.39 5.67
N GLY A 55 34.57 17.62 6.62
CA GLY A 55 33.14 17.78 6.46
C GLY A 55 32.29 16.87 7.30
N TYR A 56 31.01 17.21 7.39
CA TYR A 56 30.00 16.42 8.08
C TYR A 56 29.68 15.11 7.33
N THR A 57 29.66 14.02 8.05
CA THR A 57 29.20 12.72 7.55
C THR A 57 28.09 12.23 8.48
N PRO A 58 26.86 11.95 7.94
CA PRO A 58 25.78 11.43 8.74
C PRO A 58 26.13 10.08 9.39
N SER A 59 25.62 9.86 10.59
CA SER A 59 25.75 8.57 11.25
C SER A 59 25.08 7.44 10.45
N ARG A 60 25.46 6.20 10.76
CA ARG A 60 24.84 5.03 10.12
C ARG A 60 23.34 4.99 10.36
N GLU A 61 22.89 5.36 11.56
CA GLU A 61 21.48 5.41 11.90
C GLU A 61 20.72 6.43 11.05
N THR A 62 21.28 7.62 10.85
CA THR A 62 20.69 8.65 9.96
C THR A 62 20.64 8.19 8.51
N GLN A 63 21.69 7.53 8.00
CA GLN A 63 21.72 6.97 6.65
C GLN A 63 20.68 5.87 6.47
N ASP A 64 20.51 4.99 7.46
CA ASP A 64 19.51 3.93 7.45
C ASP A 64 18.06 4.51 7.50
N ALA A 65 17.84 5.53 8.33
CA ALA A 65 16.57 6.23 8.39
C ALA A 65 16.22 6.92 7.05
N LYS A 66 17.22 7.56 6.40
CA LYS A 66 17.06 8.16 5.08
C LYS A 66 16.65 7.12 4.04
N ARG A 67 17.34 5.98 4.03
CA ARG A 67 17.04 4.87 3.10
C ARG A 67 15.63 4.34 3.29
N SER A 68 15.24 4.11 4.54
CA SER A 68 13.88 3.67 4.87
C SER A 68 12.81 4.65 4.41
N TRP A 69 13.03 5.95 4.56
CA TRP A 69 12.11 6.96 4.05
C TRP A 69 12.07 6.98 2.52
N GLU A 70 13.22 6.91 1.84
CA GLU A 70 13.30 6.88 0.37
C GLU A 70 12.59 5.64 -0.21
N GLU A 71 12.75 4.47 0.42
CA GLU A 71 12.06 3.23 0.04
C GLU A 71 10.54 3.36 0.20
N LEU A 72 10.06 3.93 1.31
CA LEU A 72 8.64 4.20 1.51
C LEU A 72 8.10 5.20 0.49
N ALA A 73 8.85 6.27 0.20
CA ALA A 73 8.44 7.27 -0.78
C ALA A 73 8.34 6.68 -2.20
N ALA A 74 9.23 5.75 -2.56
CA ALA A 74 9.23 5.07 -3.85
C ALA A 74 8.06 4.06 -3.99
N ASN A 75 7.56 3.53 -2.88
CA ASN A 75 6.46 2.54 -2.85
C ASN A 75 5.09 3.17 -2.60
N ARG A 76 4.84 4.34 -3.17
CA ARG A 76 3.52 4.98 -3.11
C ARG A 76 2.47 4.08 -3.77
N PRO A 77 1.30 3.84 -3.13
CA PRO A 77 0.17 3.20 -3.79
C PRO A 77 -0.22 3.95 -5.07
N GLY A 78 -0.47 3.20 -6.14
CA GLY A 78 -0.95 3.77 -7.42
C GLY A 78 -2.34 4.38 -7.29
N ASP A 79 -2.81 5.02 -8.36
CA ASP A 79 -4.16 5.56 -8.39
C ASP A 79 -5.20 4.42 -8.38
N TYR A 80 -6.34 4.68 -7.76
CA TYR A 80 -7.41 3.69 -7.73
C TYR A 80 -7.91 3.38 -9.14
N THR A 81 -8.01 2.09 -9.43
CA THR A 81 -8.68 1.58 -10.62
C THR A 81 -9.67 0.51 -10.17
N SER A 82 -10.95 0.73 -10.44
CA SER A 82 -11.98 -0.22 -10.06
C SER A 82 -11.81 -1.55 -10.84
N PRO A 83 -11.74 -2.68 -10.15
CA PRO A 83 -11.73 -4.00 -10.80
C PRO A 83 -13.12 -4.42 -11.32
N TYR A 84 -14.16 -3.63 -11.06
CA TYR A 84 -15.55 -3.95 -11.37
C TYR A 84 -16.12 -3.13 -12.53
N THR A 85 -15.40 -2.12 -13.04
CA THR A 85 -15.88 -1.19 -14.07
C THR A 85 -16.42 -1.91 -15.30
N GLU A 86 -15.64 -2.82 -15.88
CA GLU A 86 -16.04 -3.54 -17.10
C GLU A 86 -17.33 -4.37 -16.88
N ARG A 87 -17.43 -4.99 -15.70
CA ARG A 87 -18.59 -5.82 -15.37
C ARG A 87 -19.84 -4.98 -15.13
N MET A 88 -19.71 -3.82 -14.49
CA MET A 88 -20.80 -2.87 -14.30
C MET A 88 -21.30 -2.30 -15.65
N GLU A 89 -20.37 -1.92 -16.54
CA GLU A 89 -20.71 -1.46 -17.89
C GLU A 89 -21.43 -2.54 -18.72
N GLU A 90 -21.00 -3.78 -18.59
CA GLU A 90 -21.68 -4.91 -19.27
C GLU A 90 -23.11 -5.08 -18.77
N LEU A 91 -23.34 -5.00 -17.45
CA LEU A 91 -24.70 -5.07 -16.89
C LEU A 91 -25.56 -3.89 -17.33
N LEU A 92 -25.00 -2.68 -17.39
CA LEU A 92 -25.71 -1.51 -17.92
C LEU A 92 -26.10 -1.73 -19.38
N ARG A 93 -25.19 -2.20 -20.24
CA ARG A 93 -25.51 -2.53 -21.64
C ARG A 93 -26.63 -3.58 -21.75
N GLN A 94 -26.61 -4.60 -20.86
CA GLN A 94 -27.68 -5.61 -20.82
C GLN A 94 -29.03 -5.01 -20.41
N MET A 95 -29.05 -4.11 -19.42
CA MET A 95 -30.27 -3.42 -19.00
C MET A 95 -30.80 -2.47 -20.08
N GLU A 96 -29.93 -1.67 -20.70
CA GLU A 96 -30.27 -0.74 -21.78
C GLU A 96 -30.72 -1.46 -23.07
N GLY A 97 -30.13 -2.61 -23.35
CA GLY A 97 -30.48 -3.45 -24.50
C GLY A 97 -31.83 -4.18 -24.37
N ARG A 98 -32.41 -4.19 -23.18
CA ARG A 98 -33.75 -4.76 -22.96
C ARG A 98 -34.81 -3.78 -23.46
N GLY A 99 -35.54 -4.19 -24.51
CA GLY A 99 -36.72 -3.42 -24.93
C GLY A 99 -37.85 -3.50 -23.88
N PRO A 100 -38.90 -2.67 -24.04
CA PRO A 100 -40.07 -2.75 -23.18
C PRO A 100 -40.75 -4.13 -23.32
N PHE A 101 -41.35 -4.57 -22.20
CA PHE A 101 -42.08 -5.83 -22.21
C PHE A 101 -43.19 -5.83 -23.27
N ALA A 102 -43.17 -6.84 -24.13
CA ALA A 102 -44.23 -7.11 -25.07
C ALA A 102 -44.46 -8.63 -25.14
N TYR A 103 -45.71 -9.03 -24.91
CA TYR A 103 -46.08 -10.43 -25.00
C TYR A 103 -46.70 -10.72 -26.38
N ASP A 104 -46.14 -11.68 -27.10
CA ASP A 104 -46.64 -12.19 -28.35
C ASP A 104 -46.91 -13.71 -28.21
N PRO A 105 -48.18 -14.16 -28.11
CA PRO A 105 -48.50 -15.58 -27.98
C PRO A 105 -47.92 -16.43 -29.14
N SER A 106 -47.75 -15.85 -30.33
CA SER A 106 -47.23 -16.59 -31.50
C SER A 106 -45.73 -16.96 -31.32
N ARG A 107 -45.01 -16.28 -30.42
CA ARG A 107 -43.58 -16.51 -30.07
C ARG A 107 -43.41 -17.28 -28.75
N ASP A 108 -44.47 -17.53 -28.03
CA ASP A 108 -44.44 -18.31 -26.78
C ASP A 108 -44.53 -19.81 -27.07
N ASP A 109 -43.44 -20.53 -26.86
CA ASP A 109 -43.35 -21.97 -27.04
C ASP A 109 -44.39 -22.72 -26.21
N THR A 110 -44.76 -22.21 -25.03
CA THR A 110 -45.78 -22.79 -24.16
C THR A 110 -47.13 -22.61 -24.75
N PHE A 111 -47.49 -21.42 -25.24
CA PHE A 111 -48.71 -21.17 -25.95
C PHE A 111 -48.81 -22.05 -27.23
N GLN A 112 -47.74 -22.14 -28.02
CA GLN A 112 -47.73 -22.96 -29.24
C GLN A 112 -47.95 -24.45 -28.95
N ARG A 113 -47.44 -24.98 -27.84
CA ARG A 113 -47.68 -26.35 -27.40
C ARG A 113 -49.15 -26.55 -27.03
N TYR A 114 -49.75 -25.63 -26.29
CA TYR A 114 -51.16 -25.63 -25.98
C TYR A 114 -52.00 -25.48 -27.26
N ALA A 115 -51.68 -24.57 -28.14
CA ALA A 115 -52.39 -24.38 -29.41
C ALA A 115 -52.47 -25.67 -30.22
N ARG A 116 -51.35 -26.38 -30.38
CA ARG A 116 -51.34 -27.68 -31.07
C ARG A 116 -52.17 -28.74 -30.38
N LEU A 117 -52.20 -28.75 -29.04
CA LEU A 117 -52.98 -29.68 -28.26
C LEU A 117 -54.48 -29.40 -28.41
N TYR A 118 -54.92 -28.17 -28.15
CA TYR A 118 -56.31 -27.74 -28.24
C TYR A 118 -56.90 -27.84 -29.66
N GLN A 119 -56.10 -27.53 -30.67
CA GLN A 119 -56.50 -27.73 -32.06
C GLN A 119 -56.81 -29.19 -32.37
N ARG A 120 -55.94 -30.13 -31.97
CA ARG A 120 -56.17 -31.56 -32.14
C ARG A 120 -57.43 -32.04 -31.38
N GLN A 121 -57.55 -31.66 -30.10
CA GLN A 121 -58.71 -32.02 -29.31
C GLN A 121 -59.98 -31.42 -29.86
N GLY A 122 -59.94 -30.15 -30.29
CA GLY A 122 -61.07 -29.50 -30.93
C GLY A 122 -61.50 -30.16 -32.25
N GLN A 123 -60.52 -30.60 -33.08
CA GLN A 123 -60.81 -31.35 -34.32
C GLN A 123 -61.51 -32.70 -34.01
N THR A 124 -60.96 -33.45 -33.03
CA THR A 124 -61.57 -34.72 -32.62
C THR A 124 -62.98 -34.50 -32.07
N ALA A 125 -63.19 -33.51 -31.21
CA ALA A 125 -64.49 -33.17 -30.66
C ALA A 125 -65.47 -32.69 -31.75
N MET A 126 -64.99 -31.96 -32.75
CA MET A 126 -65.76 -31.56 -33.93
C MET A 126 -66.25 -32.79 -34.73
N GLU A 127 -65.30 -33.73 -34.99
CA GLU A 127 -65.63 -34.97 -35.72
C GLU A 127 -66.62 -35.84 -34.97
N ASP A 128 -66.45 -35.99 -33.67
CA ASP A 128 -67.38 -36.73 -32.81
C ASP A 128 -68.77 -36.09 -32.77
N ALA A 129 -68.84 -34.75 -32.64
CA ALA A 129 -70.12 -34.03 -32.62
C ALA A 129 -70.85 -34.11 -34.02
N LEU A 130 -70.06 -33.98 -35.10
CA LEU A 130 -70.58 -34.21 -36.45
C LEU A 130 -71.15 -35.61 -36.62
N GLY A 131 -70.41 -36.65 -36.15
CA GLY A 131 -70.87 -38.04 -36.23
C GLY A 131 -72.16 -38.32 -35.42
N GLN A 132 -72.24 -37.79 -34.23
CA GLN A 132 -73.43 -37.91 -33.35
C GLN A 132 -74.62 -37.16 -33.97
N ALA A 133 -74.44 -35.93 -34.41
CA ALA A 133 -75.52 -35.14 -35.03
C ALA A 133 -75.99 -35.72 -36.37
N ALA A 134 -75.11 -36.28 -37.17
CA ALA A 134 -75.45 -36.95 -38.46
C ALA A 134 -76.30 -38.20 -38.19
N GLY A 135 -76.04 -38.96 -37.14
CA GLY A 135 -76.86 -40.11 -36.74
C GLY A 135 -78.31 -39.73 -36.34
N LEU A 136 -78.48 -38.51 -35.82
CA LEU A 136 -79.81 -37.98 -35.46
C LEU A 136 -80.58 -37.35 -36.63
N THR A 137 -79.84 -36.75 -37.60
CA THR A 137 -80.45 -35.97 -38.70
C THR A 137 -80.46 -36.66 -40.03
N GLY A 138 -79.97 -37.89 -40.12
CA GLY A 138 -79.90 -38.65 -41.37
C GLY A 138 -78.84 -38.32 -42.38
N GLY A 139 -77.81 -37.53 -41.99
CA GLY A 139 -76.66 -37.25 -42.84
C GLY A 139 -75.71 -36.16 -42.32
N TYR A 140 -74.45 -36.22 -42.75
CA TYR A 140 -73.35 -35.25 -42.37
C TYR A 140 -73.55 -33.86 -42.94
N ASP A 141 -74.36 -33.73 -44.05
CA ASP A 141 -74.60 -32.45 -44.73
C ASP A 141 -75.69 -31.59 -44.06
N SER A 142 -76.22 -32.01 -42.93
CA SER A 142 -77.21 -31.21 -42.22
C SER A 142 -76.57 -29.96 -41.58
N THR A 143 -77.24 -28.82 -41.71
CA THR A 143 -76.78 -27.55 -41.12
C THR A 143 -76.64 -27.67 -39.61
N TYR A 144 -77.45 -28.50 -38.96
CA TYR A 144 -77.38 -28.78 -37.53
C TYR A 144 -76.07 -29.51 -37.15
N ALA A 145 -75.71 -30.57 -37.90
CA ALA A 145 -74.46 -31.29 -37.64
C ALA A 145 -73.23 -30.40 -37.82
N GLN A 146 -73.20 -29.57 -38.88
CA GLN A 146 -72.09 -28.62 -39.08
C GLN A 146 -72.02 -27.56 -37.96
N GLN A 147 -73.15 -27.04 -37.50
CA GLN A 147 -73.16 -26.08 -36.38
C GLN A 147 -72.70 -26.71 -35.06
N ALA A 148 -73.12 -27.94 -34.72
CA ALA A 148 -72.72 -28.66 -33.54
C ALA A 148 -71.18 -28.89 -33.55
N GLY A 149 -70.63 -29.36 -34.66
CA GLY A 149 -69.19 -29.53 -34.80
C GLY A 149 -68.40 -28.23 -34.63
N GLN A 150 -68.84 -27.17 -35.29
CA GLN A 150 -68.19 -25.85 -35.18
C GLN A 150 -68.30 -25.30 -33.77
N GLN A 151 -69.36 -25.56 -33.05
CA GLN A 151 -69.56 -25.12 -31.67
C GLN A 151 -68.54 -25.82 -30.72
N GLU A 152 -68.34 -27.12 -30.88
CA GLU A 152 -67.37 -27.86 -30.09
C GLU A 152 -65.93 -27.41 -30.41
N TYR A 153 -65.54 -27.26 -31.65
CA TYR A 153 -64.24 -26.70 -32.02
C TYR A 153 -64.04 -25.29 -31.44
N GLY A 154 -65.06 -24.44 -31.55
CA GLY A 154 -65.06 -23.09 -31.00
C GLY A 154 -64.82 -23.05 -29.49
N ARG A 155 -65.40 -24.02 -28.75
CA ARG A 155 -65.21 -24.16 -27.29
C ARG A 155 -63.71 -24.37 -26.95
N TYR A 156 -63.03 -25.29 -27.65
CA TYR A 156 -61.59 -25.52 -27.45
C TYR A 156 -60.76 -24.31 -27.80
N MET A 157 -61.10 -23.54 -28.84
CA MET A 157 -60.41 -22.30 -29.17
C MET A 157 -60.64 -21.19 -28.18
N GLN A 158 -61.84 -21.13 -27.53
CA GLN A 158 -62.10 -20.21 -26.42
C GLN A 158 -61.31 -20.59 -25.15
N GLU A 159 -61.23 -21.88 -24.84
CA GLU A 159 -60.37 -22.36 -23.72
C GLU A 159 -58.91 -22.04 -23.96
N LEU A 160 -58.37 -22.21 -25.19
CA LEU A 160 -57.02 -21.78 -25.56
C LEU A 160 -56.83 -20.28 -25.37
N ALA A 161 -57.78 -19.47 -25.84
CA ALA A 161 -57.73 -18.01 -25.70
C ALA A 161 -57.76 -17.59 -24.19
N ALA A 162 -58.47 -18.30 -23.34
CA ALA A 162 -58.55 -18.05 -21.90
C ALA A 162 -57.19 -18.27 -21.18
N LEU A 163 -56.26 -19.03 -21.77
CA LEU A 163 -54.92 -19.21 -21.23
C LEU A 163 -53.97 -18.01 -21.46
N VAL A 164 -54.27 -17.18 -22.48
CA VAL A 164 -53.38 -16.07 -22.88
C VAL A 164 -53.07 -15.13 -21.72
N PRO A 165 -54.05 -14.65 -20.92
CA PRO A 165 -53.74 -13.75 -19.79
C PRO A 165 -52.76 -14.34 -18.76
N GLN A 166 -52.94 -15.65 -18.45
CA GLN A 166 -52.09 -16.36 -17.50
C GLN A 166 -50.65 -16.51 -18.07
N LEU A 167 -50.51 -16.86 -19.33
CA LEU A 167 -49.20 -16.98 -19.98
C LEU A 167 -48.51 -15.61 -20.08
N GLN A 168 -49.29 -14.58 -20.38
CA GLN A 168 -48.75 -13.20 -20.35
C GLN A 168 -48.29 -12.81 -18.98
N GLN A 169 -49.02 -13.10 -17.93
CA GLN A 169 -48.59 -12.81 -16.55
C GLN A 169 -47.32 -13.57 -16.20
N ASN A 170 -47.24 -14.86 -16.52
CA ASN A 170 -46.03 -15.65 -16.29
C ASN A 170 -44.82 -15.12 -17.07
N ALA A 171 -45.05 -14.60 -18.27
CA ALA A 171 -43.99 -13.96 -19.06
C ALA A 171 -43.54 -12.62 -18.45
N TRP A 172 -44.51 -11.84 -17.93
CA TRP A 172 -44.22 -10.60 -17.19
C TRP A 172 -43.39 -10.87 -15.96
N ASP A 173 -43.82 -11.83 -15.11
CA ASP A 173 -43.11 -12.17 -13.88
C ASP A 173 -41.65 -12.60 -14.14
N ARG A 174 -41.44 -13.35 -15.23
CA ARG A 174 -40.06 -13.70 -15.66
C ARG A 174 -39.28 -12.50 -16.11
N TYR A 175 -39.90 -11.59 -16.90
CA TYR A 175 -39.25 -10.37 -17.34
C TYR A 175 -38.83 -9.47 -16.15
N GLU A 176 -39.76 -9.24 -15.21
CA GLU A 176 -39.52 -8.45 -14.00
C GLU A 176 -38.43 -9.08 -13.12
N SER A 177 -38.50 -10.41 -12.88
CA SER A 177 -37.50 -11.13 -12.09
C SER A 177 -36.09 -11.01 -12.70
N GLN A 178 -35.97 -11.07 -14.02
CA GLN A 178 -34.68 -10.90 -14.70
C GLN A 178 -34.17 -9.47 -14.61
N GLU A 179 -35.06 -8.48 -14.72
CA GLU A 179 -34.70 -7.07 -14.55
C GLU A 179 -34.20 -6.79 -13.13
N GLN A 180 -34.92 -7.28 -12.14
CA GLN A 180 -34.53 -7.17 -10.74
C GLN A 180 -33.18 -7.86 -10.47
N ALA A 181 -32.95 -9.05 -11.05
CA ALA A 181 -31.69 -9.77 -10.90
C ALA A 181 -30.48 -8.98 -11.49
N LEU A 182 -30.66 -8.30 -12.63
CA LEU A 182 -29.62 -7.44 -13.20
C LEU A 182 -29.33 -6.22 -12.31
N LEU A 183 -30.39 -5.59 -11.79
CA LEU A 183 -30.26 -4.47 -10.85
C LEU A 183 -29.55 -4.88 -9.56
N ASP A 184 -29.90 -6.03 -9.01
CA ASP A 184 -29.29 -6.54 -7.78
C ASP A 184 -27.80 -6.89 -7.99
N GLN A 185 -27.46 -7.49 -9.14
CA GLN A 185 -26.05 -7.71 -9.51
C GLN A 185 -25.29 -6.40 -9.65
N TYR A 186 -25.87 -5.39 -10.29
CA TYR A 186 -25.25 -4.08 -10.42
C TYR A 186 -25.01 -3.42 -9.06
N LYS A 187 -26.01 -3.42 -8.18
CA LYS A 187 -25.88 -2.89 -6.81
C LYS A 187 -24.82 -3.63 -5.99
N LEU A 188 -24.75 -4.95 -6.14
CA LEU A 188 -23.73 -5.77 -5.47
C LEU A 188 -22.33 -5.35 -5.92
N LEU A 189 -22.10 -5.20 -7.23
CA LEU A 189 -20.81 -4.76 -7.75
C LEU A 189 -20.46 -3.32 -7.32
N GLN A 190 -21.45 -2.43 -7.29
CA GLN A 190 -21.27 -1.07 -6.78
C GLN A 190 -20.86 -1.06 -5.30
N GLY A 191 -21.47 -1.92 -4.47
CA GLY A 191 -21.06 -2.09 -3.08
C GLY A 191 -19.65 -2.65 -2.90
N GLN A 192 -19.28 -3.62 -3.75
CA GLN A 192 -17.93 -4.18 -3.76
C GLN A 192 -16.89 -3.15 -4.22
N ASP A 193 -17.21 -2.33 -5.22
CA ASP A 193 -16.36 -1.26 -5.70
C ASP A 193 -16.13 -0.19 -4.64
N ALA A 194 -17.19 0.24 -3.94
CA ALA A 194 -17.08 1.17 -2.83
C ALA A 194 -16.18 0.63 -1.71
N SER A 195 -16.33 -0.67 -1.37
CA SER A 195 -15.47 -1.32 -0.38
C SER A 195 -14.01 -1.41 -0.83
N ALA A 196 -13.75 -1.70 -2.11
CA ALA A 196 -12.40 -1.74 -2.68
C ALA A 196 -11.76 -0.34 -2.69
N TYR A 197 -12.55 0.70 -3.00
CA TYR A 197 -12.10 2.09 -2.92
C TYR A 197 -11.73 2.49 -1.48
N ASP A 198 -12.56 2.14 -0.50
CA ASP A 198 -12.27 2.41 0.91
C ASP A 198 -10.95 1.74 1.36
N GLN A 199 -10.74 0.47 0.99
CA GLN A 199 -9.50 -0.24 1.29
C GLN A 199 -8.27 0.43 0.63
N TRP A 200 -8.40 0.87 -0.61
CA TRP A 200 -7.33 1.60 -1.30
C TRP A 200 -7.05 2.94 -0.60
N ARG A 201 -8.08 3.68 -0.23
CA ARG A 201 -7.95 4.96 0.51
C ARG A 201 -7.22 4.76 1.83
N ASP A 202 -7.58 3.72 2.59
CA ASP A 202 -6.95 3.40 3.87
C ASP A 202 -5.47 3.02 3.65
N GLN A 203 -5.13 2.27 2.61
CA GLN A 203 -3.74 1.98 2.24
C GLN A 203 -2.95 3.25 1.90
N VAL A 204 -3.56 4.20 1.19
CA VAL A 204 -2.93 5.50 0.88
C VAL A 204 -2.70 6.31 2.15
N GLU A 205 -3.67 6.34 3.06
CA GLU A 205 -3.54 7.02 4.34
C GLU A 205 -2.45 6.40 5.21
N ASP A 206 -2.41 5.08 5.34
CA ASP A 206 -1.36 4.34 6.05
C ASP A 206 0.02 4.63 5.47
N TRP A 207 0.15 4.61 4.14
CA TRP A 207 1.39 4.96 3.46
C TRP A 207 1.81 6.42 3.74
N GLN A 208 0.88 7.38 3.70
CA GLN A 208 1.16 8.78 4.00
C GLN A 208 1.63 8.97 5.45
N ASN A 209 1.00 8.27 6.39
CA ASN A 209 1.36 8.32 7.80
C ASN A 209 2.75 7.71 8.03
N ALA A 210 3.01 6.53 7.48
CA ALA A 210 4.32 5.87 7.58
C ALA A 210 5.43 6.71 6.92
N SER A 211 5.17 7.28 5.75
CA SER A 211 6.13 8.13 5.03
C SER A 211 6.47 9.41 5.80
N ARG A 212 5.45 10.06 6.41
CA ARG A 212 5.67 11.22 7.28
C ARG A 212 6.51 10.87 8.51
N GLN A 213 6.18 9.78 9.20
CA GLN A 213 6.92 9.34 10.38
C GLN A 213 8.38 8.99 10.04
N ALA A 214 8.61 8.30 8.92
CA ALA A 214 9.98 7.97 8.48
C ALA A 214 10.78 9.22 8.13
N ARG A 215 10.17 10.19 7.47
CA ARG A 215 10.77 11.49 7.16
C ARG A 215 11.10 12.28 8.42
N ASP A 216 10.15 12.40 9.34
CA ASP A 216 10.33 13.15 10.60
C ASP A 216 11.47 12.54 11.44
N ARG A 217 11.54 11.19 11.45
CA ARG A 217 12.65 10.48 12.10
C ARG A 217 13.99 10.81 11.45
N TYR A 218 14.07 10.74 10.12
CA TYR A 218 15.29 11.08 9.39
C TYR A 218 15.72 12.52 9.69
N GLU A 219 14.81 13.50 9.53
CA GLU A 219 15.10 14.92 9.80
C GLU A 219 15.55 15.18 11.25
N SER A 220 14.95 14.48 12.22
CA SER A 220 15.32 14.58 13.63
C SER A 220 16.75 14.05 13.89
N LEU A 221 17.06 12.87 13.32
CA LEU A 221 18.39 12.27 13.44
C LEU A 221 19.45 13.11 12.75
N GLU A 222 19.16 13.64 11.56
CA GLU A 222 20.09 14.52 10.82
C GLU A 222 20.40 15.79 11.62
N LYS A 223 19.39 16.44 12.20
CA LYS A 223 19.58 17.63 13.06
C LYS A 223 20.41 17.28 14.30
N GLN A 224 20.15 16.13 14.91
CA GLN A 224 20.91 15.68 16.07
C GLN A 224 22.37 15.39 15.71
N ASP A 225 22.62 14.65 14.63
CA ASP A 225 23.95 14.34 14.13
C ASP A 225 24.74 15.60 13.80
N TYR A 226 24.12 16.53 13.09
CA TYR A 226 24.75 17.79 12.76
C TYR A 226 25.07 18.65 13.98
N SER A 227 24.16 18.67 14.97
CA SER A 227 24.41 19.34 16.26
C SER A 227 25.59 18.71 17.00
N ASN A 228 25.65 17.38 17.05
CA ASN A 228 26.75 16.64 17.66
C ASN A 228 28.08 16.91 16.92
N TYR A 229 28.06 16.93 15.61
CA TYR A 229 29.21 17.29 14.80
C TYR A 229 29.75 18.69 15.15
N LEU A 230 28.88 19.70 15.23
CA LEU A 230 29.28 21.06 15.63
C LEU A 230 29.80 21.12 17.05
N ALA A 231 29.22 20.36 17.96
CA ALA A 231 29.70 20.27 19.36
C ALA A 231 31.09 19.65 19.43
N LEU A 232 31.36 18.58 18.68
CA LEU A 232 32.69 17.95 18.55
C LEU A 232 33.71 18.89 17.92
N MET A 233 33.35 19.61 16.87
CA MET A 233 34.19 20.62 16.27
C MET A 233 34.66 21.67 17.30
N LYS A 234 33.72 22.25 18.05
CA LYS A 234 34.03 23.23 19.10
C LYS A 234 34.90 22.63 20.19
N TYR A 235 34.59 21.41 20.62
CA TYR A 235 35.37 20.71 21.68
C TYR A 235 36.83 20.50 21.20
N TYR A 236 37.03 19.92 20.02
CA TYR A 236 38.40 19.63 19.54
C TYR A 236 39.15 20.88 19.16
N ALA A 237 38.49 21.93 18.65
CA ALA A 237 39.14 23.24 18.43
C ALA A 237 39.67 23.85 19.74
N SER A 238 38.87 23.80 20.84
CA SER A 238 39.30 24.27 22.15
C SER A 238 40.49 23.44 22.70
N ARG A 239 40.40 22.11 22.54
CA ARG A 239 41.46 21.20 23.01
C ARG A 239 42.75 21.37 22.19
N ALA A 240 42.67 21.48 20.89
CA ALA A 240 43.82 21.71 20.04
C ALA A 240 44.56 23.02 20.39
N LYS A 241 43.79 24.09 20.69
CA LYS A 241 44.38 25.35 21.19
C LYS A 241 45.06 25.17 22.54
N GLN A 242 44.45 24.47 23.48
CA GLN A 242 45.11 24.19 24.79
C GLN A 242 46.40 23.37 24.64
N GLU A 243 46.42 22.39 23.72
CA GLU A 243 47.61 21.59 23.44
C GLU A 243 48.72 22.45 22.81
N GLN A 244 48.40 23.39 21.91
CA GLN A 244 49.34 24.35 21.30
C GLN A 244 49.90 25.31 22.35
N ASP A 245 49.03 25.89 23.21
CA ASP A 245 49.42 26.83 24.24
C ASP A 245 50.37 26.16 25.25
N ALA A 246 50.06 24.90 25.64
CA ALA A 246 50.92 24.11 26.52
C ALA A 246 52.28 23.80 25.90
N ALA A 247 52.31 23.43 24.63
CA ALA A 247 53.56 23.17 23.90
C ALA A 247 54.44 24.44 23.78
N LEU A 248 53.81 25.59 23.47
CA LEU A 248 54.54 26.88 23.42
C LEU A 248 55.08 27.33 24.79
N ALA A 249 54.32 27.11 25.87
CA ALA A 249 54.75 27.37 27.25
C ALA A 249 55.98 26.51 27.61
N GLN A 250 55.93 25.23 27.24
CA GLN A 250 57.03 24.31 27.49
C GLN A 250 58.29 24.71 26.70
N GLN A 251 58.16 25.05 25.43
CA GLN A 251 59.26 25.53 24.59
C GLN A 251 59.94 26.81 25.15
N LYS A 252 59.13 27.72 25.73
CA LYS A 252 59.65 28.93 26.39
C LYS A 252 60.42 28.59 27.67
N LEU A 253 59.99 27.61 28.44
CA LEU A 253 60.70 27.14 29.64
C LEU A 253 62.04 26.50 29.31
N GLU A 254 62.11 25.68 28.27
CA GLU A 254 63.34 25.06 27.78
C GLU A 254 64.33 26.08 27.22
N SER A 255 63.87 27.08 26.51
CA SER A 255 64.71 28.17 25.98
C SER A 255 65.26 29.11 27.09
N SER A 256 64.51 29.29 28.20
CA SER A 256 64.95 30.11 29.31
C SER A 256 65.88 29.36 30.29
N GLY A 257 65.89 28.01 30.30
CA GLY A 257 66.76 27.17 31.10
C GLY A 257 68.20 27.03 30.57
N THR A 258 68.45 27.26 29.31
CA THR A 258 69.77 27.13 28.69
C THR A 258 70.67 28.42 28.77
N GLY A 259 70.15 29.51 29.39
CA GLY A 259 70.83 30.79 29.51
C GLY A 259 71.66 31.04 30.81
N LYS A 260 71.74 30.04 31.74
CA LYS A 260 72.41 30.19 33.03
C LYS A 260 73.51 29.15 33.23
N GLY A 261 74.54 29.18 32.42
CA GLY A 261 75.72 28.32 32.53
C GLY A 261 76.96 28.91 31.83
N GLY A 262 77.35 30.06 32.26
CA GLY A 262 78.55 30.63 31.66
C GLY A 262 79.06 31.91 32.39
N GLY A 263 79.98 31.74 33.31
CA GLY A 263 80.79 32.84 33.70
C GLY A 263 80.93 33.06 35.18
N SER A 264 81.99 32.53 35.78
CA SER A 264 83.05 33.32 36.30
C SER A 264 84.07 32.45 37.05
N SER A 265 85.11 32.20 36.39
CA SER A 265 86.40 31.91 37.04
C SER A 265 87.27 33.11 36.87
N ARG A 266 87.72 33.71 37.97
CA ARG A 266 88.92 34.50 38.21
C ARG A 266 88.88 34.99 39.63
N SER A 267 89.81 34.87 40.49
CA SER A 267 91.29 34.82 40.54
C SER A 267 91.62 34.25 41.95
#